data_1d52b541471ab8edbae70eefbc968699
#
_entry.id   1d52b541471ab8edbae70eefbc968699
#
_cell.length_a   1.000
_cell.length_b   1.000
_cell.length_c   1.000
_cell.angle_alpha   90.00
_cell.angle_beta   90.00
_cell.angle_gamma   90.00
#
_symmetry.space_group_name_H-M   'P 1'
#
loop_
_entity.id
_entity.type
_entity.pdbx_description
1 polymer ?
#
loop_
_entity_poly.entity_id
_entity_poly.type
_entity_poly.pdbx_seq_one_letter_code
_entity_poly.pdbx_strand_id
1 'polypeptide(L)'
;MKKRILKLAAFAAALALLAGVLWFSNGLLGNPVSKFLAARAAREYLSAQYPDADYEVESVNYSFKSGGYSAAVASPTSIDSHFTLGLSMAGRVLWDGYHAVESGWNTWERLNGEYRALVDTVLEGPGFAYNVHIGYGELWMEQEYGEPGPPYILYSDLELDGDYDIRQLGKACGRLTLYVRQDEVSVEEAAQILLHTR
;
A
#
# COMPACT_ATOMS: atom_id res chain seq x y z
N MET A 1 -28.65 -24.40 -50.99
CA MET A 1 -29.05 -23.51 -49.89
C MET A 1 -28.55 -23.99 -48.51
N LYS A 2 -28.82 -25.20 -48.05
CA LYS A 2 -28.41 -25.70 -46.69
C LYS A 2 -26.91 -25.56 -46.37
N LYS A 3 -25.98 -25.85 -47.32
CA LYS A 3 -24.52 -25.74 -47.11
C LYS A 3 -24.07 -24.25 -46.90
N ARG A 4 -24.72 -23.28 -47.48
CA ARG A 4 -24.40 -21.84 -47.27
C ARG A 4 -24.87 -21.37 -45.93
N ILE A 5 -26.07 -21.78 -45.50
CA ILE A 5 -26.61 -21.50 -44.18
C ILE A 5 -25.71 -22.08 -43.07
N LEU A 6 -25.25 -23.32 -43.23
CA LEU A 6 -24.35 -23.96 -42.27
C LEU A 6 -23.01 -23.26 -42.15
N LYS A 7 -22.42 -22.76 -43.27
CA LYS A 7 -21.19 -21.98 -43.24
C LYS A 7 -21.37 -20.62 -42.55
N LEU A 8 -22.51 -19.96 -42.79
CA LEU A 8 -22.83 -18.69 -42.12
C LEU A 8 -23.04 -18.91 -40.60
N ALA A 9 -23.74 -19.96 -40.22
CA ALA A 9 -23.93 -20.30 -38.82
C ALA A 9 -22.60 -20.64 -38.09
N ALA A 10 -21.72 -21.39 -38.75
CA ALA A 10 -20.40 -21.70 -38.23
C ALA A 10 -19.52 -20.44 -38.08
N PHE A 11 -19.58 -19.54 -39.07
CA PHE A 11 -18.86 -18.27 -39.00
C PHE A 11 -19.39 -17.36 -37.88
N ALA A 12 -20.71 -17.24 -37.72
CA ALA A 12 -21.32 -16.49 -36.62
C ALA A 12 -20.96 -17.06 -35.26
N ALA A 13 -20.96 -18.39 -35.11
CA ALA A 13 -20.53 -19.06 -33.87
C ALA A 13 -19.05 -18.79 -33.55
N ALA A 14 -18.17 -18.84 -34.56
CA ALA A 14 -16.75 -18.52 -34.38
C ALA A 14 -16.53 -17.05 -33.93
N LEU A 15 -17.26 -16.11 -34.55
CA LEU A 15 -17.22 -14.70 -34.13
C LEU A 15 -17.74 -14.49 -32.71
N ALA A 16 -18.82 -15.16 -32.32
CA ALA A 16 -19.37 -15.08 -30.98
C ALA A 16 -18.39 -15.64 -29.93
N LEU A 17 -17.71 -16.76 -30.21
CA LEU A 17 -16.66 -17.31 -29.35
C LEU A 17 -15.48 -16.34 -29.23
N LEU A 18 -15.01 -15.79 -30.34
CA LEU A 18 -13.90 -14.82 -30.32
C LEU A 18 -14.27 -13.58 -29.52
N ALA A 19 -15.47 -13.04 -29.74
CA ALA A 19 -15.97 -11.90 -28.97
C ALA A 19 -16.08 -12.21 -27.46
N GLY A 20 -16.54 -13.41 -27.11
CA GLY A 20 -16.60 -13.90 -25.72
C GLY A 20 -15.22 -14.01 -25.07
N VAL A 21 -14.24 -14.55 -25.79
CA VAL A 21 -12.85 -14.63 -25.31
C VAL A 21 -12.26 -13.23 -25.11
N LEU A 22 -12.44 -12.34 -26.07
CA LEU A 22 -11.94 -10.96 -25.97
C LEU A 22 -12.61 -10.19 -24.81
N TRP A 23 -13.92 -10.36 -24.64
CA TRP A 23 -14.65 -9.76 -23.53
C TRP A 23 -14.16 -10.27 -22.18
N PHE A 24 -13.98 -11.57 -22.04
CA PHE A 24 -13.47 -12.21 -20.82
C PHE A 24 -12.02 -11.75 -20.52
N SER A 25 -11.14 -11.77 -21.53
CA SER A 25 -9.77 -11.29 -21.39
C SER A 25 -9.71 -9.82 -20.97
N ASN A 26 -10.56 -8.98 -21.57
CA ASN A 26 -10.68 -7.57 -21.17
C ASN A 26 -11.11 -7.40 -19.72
N GLY A 27 -11.99 -8.25 -19.21
CA GLY A 27 -12.42 -8.25 -17.80
C GLY A 27 -11.33 -8.69 -16.83
N LEU A 28 -10.39 -9.54 -17.24
CA LEU A 28 -9.30 -10.02 -16.40
C LEU A 28 -8.03 -9.16 -16.47
N LEU A 29 -7.69 -8.68 -17.65
CA LEU A 29 -6.39 -8.05 -17.93
C LEU A 29 -6.51 -6.54 -18.21
N GLY A 30 -7.73 -6.03 -18.37
CA GLY A 30 -7.96 -4.70 -18.93
C GLY A 30 -7.58 -4.64 -20.42
N ASN A 31 -7.45 -3.45 -20.96
CA ASN A 31 -7.02 -3.25 -22.35
C ASN A 31 -6.19 -1.96 -22.52
N PRO A 32 -5.34 -1.89 -23.57
CA PRO A 32 -4.46 -0.75 -23.78
C PRO A 32 -5.20 0.59 -23.98
N VAL A 33 -6.38 0.57 -24.62
CA VAL A 33 -7.17 1.79 -24.84
C VAL A 33 -7.68 2.38 -23.53
N SER A 34 -8.30 1.54 -22.70
CA SER A 34 -8.77 1.96 -21.36
C SER A 34 -7.61 2.39 -20.45
N LYS A 35 -6.45 1.70 -20.54
CA LYS A 35 -5.24 2.12 -19.83
C LYS A 35 -4.78 3.51 -20.24
N PHE A 36 -4.75 3.79 -21.55
CA PHE A 36 -4.40 5.12 -22.07
C PHE A 36 -5.40 6.19 -21.62
N LEU A 37 -6.70 5.90 -21.67
CA LEU A 37 -7.74 6.82 -21.18
C LEU A 37 -7.59 7.10 -19.68
N ALA A 38 -7.33 6.07 -18.88
CA ALA A 38 -7.09 6.22 -17.45
C ALA A 38 -5.84 7.07 -17.16
N ALA A 39 -4.73 6.81 -17.86
CA ALA A 39 -3.50 7.58 -17.69
C ALA A 39 -3.65 9.06 -18.08
N ARG A 40 -4.41 9.33 -19.15
CA ARG A 40 -4.74 10.69 -19.58
C ARG A 40 -5.61 11.39 -18.53
N ALA A 41 -6.68 10.74 -18.10
CA ALA A 41 -7.60 11.31 -17.13
C ALA A 41 -6.93 11.58 -15.78
N ALA A 42 -5.99 10.71 -15.33
CA ALA A 42 -5.21 10.94 -14.14
C ALA A 42 -4.39 12.23 -14.24
N ARG A 43 -3.68 12.45 -15.36
CA ARG A 43 -2.88 13.68 -15.55
C ARG A 43 -3.75 14.93 -15.66
N GLU A 44 -4.88 14.86 -16.37
CA GLU A 44 -5.84 15.97 -16.48
C GLU A 44 -6.43 16.31 -15.10
N TYR A 45 -6.71 15.30 -14.28
CA TYR A 45 -7.20 15.46 -12.91
C TYR A 45 -6.15 16.16 -12.03
N LEU A 46 -4.90 15.68 -12.06
CA LEU A 46 -3.81 16.27 -11.26
C LEU A 46 -3.59 17.74 -11.59
N SER A 47 -3.50 18.08 -12.87
CA SER A 47 -3.32 19.47 -13.29
C SER A 47 -4.51 20.39 -12.96
N ALA A 48 -5.72 19.82 -12.84
CA ALA A 48 -6.91 20.60 -12.49
C ALA A 48 -7.10 20.74 -10.97
N GLN A 49 -6.82 19.65 -10.21
CA GLN A 49 -7.07 19.59 -8.78
C GLN A 49 -5.88 20.09 -7.95
N TYR A 50 -4.66 19.88 -8.45
CA TYR A 50 -3.41 20.23 -7.78
C TYR A 50 -2.49 21.06 -8.69
N PRO A 51 -2.93 22.24 -9.16
CA PRO A 51 -2.23 23.02 -10.19
C PRO A 51 -0.85 23.51 -9.76
N ASP A 52 -0.65 23.69 -8.45
CA ASP A 52 0.59 24.22 -7.87
C ASP A 52 1.53 23.12 -7.38
N ALA A 53 1.12 21.84 -7.50
CA ALA A 53 1.94 20.71 -7.09
C ALA A 53 2.62 20.06 -8.30
N ASP A 54 3.76 19.42 -8.06
CA ASP A 54 4.60 18.74 -9.06
C ASP A 54 4.26 17.26 -9.22
N TYR A 55 3.02 16.86 -8.93
CA TYR A 55 2.59 15.47 -9.00
C TYR A 55 2.69 14.87 -10.39
N GLU A 56 3.29 13.69 -10.46
CA GLU A 56 3.43 12.90 -11.66
C GLU A 56 2.73 11.53 -11.53
N VAL A 57 2.21 11.03 -12.65
CA VAL A 57 1.66 9.68 -12.74
C VAL A 57 2.80 8.71 -13.02
N GLU A 58 3.22 7.94 -12.03
CA GLU A 58 4.30 6.96 -12.15
C GLU A 58 3.86 5.70 -12.89
N SER A 59 2.69 5.18 -12.55
CA SER A 59 2.19 3.95 -13.15
C SER A 59 0.67 3.92 -13.20
N VAL A 60 0.13 3.14 -14.15
CA VAL A 60 -1.31 2.85 -14.25
C VAL A 60 -1.50 1.36 -14.43
N ASN A 61 -2.17 0.74 -13.47
CA ASN A 61 -2.35 -0.70 -13.39
C ASN A 61 -3.82 -1.07 -13.34
N TYR A 62 -4.19 -2.12 -14.07
CA TYR A 62 -5.53 -2.67 -14.04
C TYR A 62 -5.76 -3.53 -12.80
N SER A 63 -6.91 -3.41 -12.20
CA SER A 63 -7.35 -4.27 -11.10
C SER A 63 -8.66 -4.98 -11.48
N PHE A 64 -8.60 -6.28 -11.66
CA PHE A 64 -9.78 -7.08 -11.96
C PHE A 64 -10.79 -7.09 -10.79
N LYS A 65 -10.33 -6.86 -9.55
CA LYS A 65 -11.20 -6.80 -8.36
C LYS A 65 -12.13 -5.59 -8.39
N SER A 66 -11.61 -4.44 -8.84
CA SER A 66 -12.39 -3.21 -8.95
C SER A 66 -13.00 -3.01 -10.33
N GLY A 67 -12.56 -3.79 -11.34
CA GLY A 67 -12.96 -3.63 -12.74
C GLY A 67 -12.52 -2.28 -13.34
N GLY A 68 -11.41 -1.71 -12.85
CA GLY A 68 -10.92 -0.40 -13.21
C GLY A 68 -9.39 -0.30 -13.14
N TYR A 69 -8.88 0.92 -13.11
CA TYR A 69 -7.45 1.21 -13.04
C TYR A 69 -7.09 1.94 -11.75
N SER A 70 -5.88 1.69 -11.26
CA SER A 70 -5.24 2.47 -10.21
C SER A 70 -4.05 3.19 -10.81
N ALA A 71 -3.98 4.51 -10.65
CA ALA A 71 -2.83 5.31 -11.00
C ALA A 71 -2.04 5.66 -9.74
N ALA A 72 -0.79 5.23 -9.67
CA ALA A 72 0.13 5.69 -8.63
C ALA A 72 0.61 7.08 -9.00
N VAL A 73 0.54 7.98 -8.05
CA VAL A 73 0.91 9.39 -8.16
C VAL A 73 1.95 9.69 -7.09
N ALA A 74 3.01 10.40 -7.46
CA ALA A 74 4.03 10.87 -6.53
C ALA A 74 4.57 12.23 -6.94
N SER A 75 5.11 12.99 -5.98
CA SER A 75 5.93 14.16 -6.24
C SER A 75 7.39 13.74 -6.38
N PRO A 76 8.12 14.21 -7.40
CA PRO A 76 9.56 13.95 -7.53
C PRO A 76 10.40 14.71 -6.49
N THR A 77 9.82 15.69 -5.81
CA THR A 77 10.52 16.54 -4.82
C THR A 77 10.15 16.25 -3.38
N SER A 78 9.17 15.34 -3.14
CA SER A 78 8.68 15.00 -1.80
C SER A 78 8.51 13.49 -1.68
N ILE A 79 9.20 12.87 -0.70
CA ILE A 79 9.16 11.42 -0.48
C ILE A 79 7.82 10.95 0.08
N ASP A 80 7.16 11.78 0.88
CA ASP A 80 5.90 11.44 1.53
C ASP A 80 4.67 11.92 0.74
N SER A 81 4.89 12.67 -0.36
CA SER A 81 3.82 13.15 -1.24
C SER A 81 3.51 12.14 -2.35
N HIS A 82 2.85 11.05 -1.97
CA HIS A 82 2.39 10.02 -2.90
C HIS A 82 1.00 9.51 -2.54
N PHE A 83 0.21 9.14 -3.56
CA PHE A 83 -1.14 8.61 -3.37
C PHE A 83 -1.62 7.85 -4.60
N THR A 84 -2.82 7.30 -4.53
CA THR A 84 -3.40 6.55 -5.63
C THR A 84 -4.70 7.18 -6.08
N LEU A 85 -4.92 7.25 -7.40
CA LEU A 85 -6.21 7.57 -8.00
C LEU A 85 -6.88 6.29 -8.47
N GLY A 86 -8.14 6.10 -8.14
CA GLY A 86 -8.99 5.06 -8.71
C GLY A 86 -9.72 5.56 -9.95
N LEU A 87 -9.62 4.82 -11.07
CA LEU A 87 -10.20 5.22 -12.35
C LEU A 87 -11.05 4.11 -12.96
N SER A 88 -12.12 4.50 -13.64
CA SER A 88 -12.93 3.57 -14.42
C SER A 88 -12.26 3.18 -15.74
N MET A 89 -12.75 2.14 -16.40
CA MET A 89 -12.35 1.73 -17.75
C MET A 89 -12.50 2.85 -18.80
N ALA A 90 -13.41 3.80 -18.56
CA ALA A 90 -13.65 4.93 -19.44
C ALA A 90 -12.80 6.18 -19.09
N GLY A 91 -11.85 6.07 -18.17
CA GLY A 91 -11.01 7.20 -17.77
C GLY A 91 -11.74 8.22 -16.88
N ARG A 92 -12.68 7.80 -16.05
CA ARG A 92 -13.29 8.69 -15.05
C ARG A 92 -12.64 8.44 -13.69
N VAL A 93 -12.15 9.48 -13.02
CA VAL A 93 -11.68 9.39 -11.63
C VAL A 93 -12.87 9.05 -10.74
N LEU A 94 -12.73 8.01 -9.93
CA LEU A 94 -13.74 7.48 -9.02
C LEU A 94 -13.46 7.87 -7.58
N TRP A 95 -12.20 7.90 -7.20
CA TRP A 95 -11.74 8.30 -5.88
C TRP A 95 -10.29 8.78 -5.94
N ASP A 96 -9.91 9.53 -4.94
CA ASP A 96 -8.62 10.15 -4.75
C ASP A 96 -8.11 9.81 -3.35
N GLY A 97 -6.87 9.34 -3.27
CA GLY A 97 -6.21 8.93 -2.04
C GLY A 97 -5.38 10.04 -1.38
N TYR A 98 -5.48 11.29 -1.80
CA TYR A 98 -4.68 12.42 -1.31
C TYR A 98 -4.75 12.64 0.20
N HIS A 99 -5.82 12.17 0.83
CA HIS A 99 -5.95 12.23 2.28
C HIS A 99 -4.76 11.59 3.03
N ALA A 100 -4.09 10.60 2.45
CA ALA A 100 -2.90 9.99 3.05
C ALA A 100 -1.71 10.99 3.17
N VAL A 101 -1.61 11.93 2.22
CA VAL A 101 -0.63 13.03 2.26
C VAL A 101 -1.07 14.08 3.28
N GLU A 102 -2.32 14.54 3.16
CA GLU A 102 -2.88 15.62 3.98
C GLU A 102 -2.92 15.28 5.47
N SER A 103 -3.19 14.03 5.82
CA SER A 103 -3.28 13.57 7.21
C SER A 103 -1.92 13.31 7.87
N GLY A 104 -0.80 13.29 7.12
CA GLY A 104 0.51 12.87 7.63
C GLY A 104 0.70 11.35 7.69
N TRP A 105 -0.27 10.57 7.18
CA TRP A 105 -0.21 9.11 7.17
C TRP A 105 1.02 8.57 6.45
N ASN A 106 1.38 9.12 5.29
CA ASN A 106 2.54 8.65 4.52
C ASN A 106 3.85 8.89 5.28
N THR A 107 3.99 10.04 5.93
CA THR A 107 5.15 10.35 6.78
C THR A 107 5.26 9.36 7.93
N TRP A 108 4.13 9.08 8.59
CA TRP A 108 4.09 8.07 9.65
C TRP A 108 4.44 6.67 9.11
N GLU A 109 3.89 6.28 7.97
CA GLU A 109 4.16 4.95 7.36
C GLU A 109 5.64 4.77 7.03
N ARG A 110 6.29 5.81 6.48
CA ARG A 110 7.74 5.83 6.24
C ARG A 110 8.54 5.64 7.54
N LEU A 111 8.27 6.47 8.55
CA LEU A 111 8.98 6.41 9.84
C LEU A 111 8.74 5.07 10.55
N ASN A 112 7.53 4.54 10.48
CA ASN A 112 7.20 3.22 11.00
C ASN A 112 7.96 2.11 10.27
N GLY A 113 8.13 2.24 8.95
CA GLY A 113 8.97 1.35 8.13
C GLY A 113 10.44 1.41 8.54
N GLU A 114 10.99 2.60 8.76
CA GLU A 114 12.37 2.80 9.24
C GLU A 114 12.58 2.20 10.64
N TYR A 115 11.62 2.40 11.55
CA TYR A 115 11.68 1.80 12.88
C TYR A 115 11.62 0.27 12.81
N ARG A 116 10.76 -0.28 11.97
CA ARG A 116 10.68 -1.72 11.73
C ARG A 116 12.00 -2.28 11.22
N ALA A 117 12.62 -1.65 10.24
CA ALA A 117 13.92 -2.06 9.70
C ALA A 117 15.05 -1.99 10.76
N LEU A 118 15.00 -0.99 11.64
CA LEU A 118 15.93 -0.91 12.78
C LEU A 118 15.75 -2.09 13.73
N VAL A 119 14.51 -2.43 14.08
CA VAL A 119 14.17 -3.58 14.93
C VAL A 119 14.62 -4.89 14.28
N ASP A 120 14.32 -5.10 13.01
CA ASP A 120 14.74 -6.30 12.27
C ASP A 120 16.26 -6.46 12.29
N THR A 121 17.01 -5.38 12.10
CA THR A 121 18.49 -5.39 12.19
C THR A 121 18.98 -5.84 13.57
N VAL A 122 18.30 -5.46 14.64
CA VAL A 122 18.65 -5.88 16.02
C VAL A 122 18.30 -7.34 16.24
N LEU A 123 17.11 -7.77 15.84
CA LEU A 123 16.62 -9.15 16.04
C LEU A 123 17.43 -10.18 15.23
N GLU A 124 17.90 -9.83 14.04
CA GLU A 124 18.73 -10.67 13.19
C GLU A 124 20.22 -10.61 13.58
N GLY A 125 20.59 -9.67 14.44
CA GLY A 125 21.96 -9.43 14.86
C GLY A 125 22.50 -10.54 15.77
N PRO A 126 23.84 -10.77 15.76
CA PRO A 126 24.48 -11.83 16.56
C PRO A 126 24.38 -11.59 18.08
N GLY A 127 23.99 -10.41 18.51
CA GLY A 127 23.79 -10.05 19.91
C GLY A 127 22.42 -10.46 20.47
N PHE A 128 21.47 -10.85 19.63
CA PHE A 128 20.16 -11.26 20.07
C PHE A 128 20.13 -12.78 20.30
N ALA A 129 20.00 -13.20 21.56
CA ALA A 129 20.22 -14.58 21.99
C ALA A 129 18.97 -15.49 21.86
N TYR A 130 17.82 -14.96 21.48
CA TYR A 130 16.57 -15.69 21.51
C TYR A 130 16.12 -16.14 20.12
N ASN A 131 15.49 -17.33 20.06
CA ASN A 131 14.89 -17.84 18.83
C ASN A 131 13.52 -17.19 18.62
N VAL A 132 13.48 -16.08 17.87
CA VAL A 132 12.26 -15.36 17.54
C VAL A 132 11.60 -15.99 16.33
N HIS A 133 10.36 -16.45 16.49
CA HIS A 133 9.56 -16.96 15.40
C HIS A 133 8.92 -15.84 14.58
N ILE A 134 8.41 -14.82 15.26
CA ILE A 134 7.87 -13.60 14.68
C ILE A 134 8.30 -12.45 15.60
N GLY A 135 8.91 -11.43 15.04
CA GLY A 135 9.26 -10.21 15.75
C GLY A 135 9.06 -9.02 14.83
N TYR A 136 8.52 -7.95 15.37
CA TYR A 136 8.40 -6.70 14.63
C TYR A 136 8.29 -5.51 15.57
N GLY A 137 8.81 -4.38 15.08
CA GLY A 137 8.63 -3.07 15.72
C GLY A 137 7.52 -2.28 15.02
N GLU A 138 6.82 -1.46 15.77
CA GLU A 138 5.89 -0.47 15.26
C GLU A 138 5.95 0.81 16.10
N LEU A 139 5.77 1.97 15.47
CA LEU A 139 5.54 3.21 16.17
C LEU A 139 4.06 3.26 16.57
N TRP A 140 3.81 3.44 17.87
CA TRP A 140 2.46 3.46 18.40
C TRP A 140 1.76 4.76 17.96
N MET A 141 0.61 4.64 17.33
CA MET A 141 -0.26 5.76 17.06
C MET A 141 -1.54 5.67 17.90
N GLU A 142 -2.20 6.79 18.12
CA GLU A 142 -3.47 6.83 18.81
C GLU A 142 -4.49 5.92 18.11
N GLN A 143 -5.09 5.05 18.88
CA GLN A 143 -6.22 4.26 18.40
C GLN A 143 -7.51 4.98 18.79
N GLU A 144 -8.38 5.15 17.81
CA GLU A 144 -9.68 5.84 17.92
C GLU A 144 -10.62 5.25 19.00
N TYR A 145 -10.30 4.04 19.53
CA TYR A 145 -11.16 3.24 20.40
C TYR A 145 -10.43 2.62 21.60
N GLY A 146 -9.45 3.27 22.20
CA GLY A 146 -8.65 2.66 23.25
C GLY A 146 -8.60 3.45 24.56
N GLU A 147 -8.40 2.74 25.69
CA GLU A 147 -7.88 3.32 26.93
C GLU A 147 -6.58 4.07 26.64
N PRO A 148 -6.23 5.15 27.38
CA PRO A 148 -4.97 5.83 27.20
C PRO A 148 -3.82 4.81 27.36
N GLY A 149 -3.23 4.48 26.21
CA GLY A 149 -2.10 3.54 26.10
C GLY A 149 -0.76 4.21 26.43
N PRO A 150 0.35 3.50 26.15
CA PRO A 150 1.68 4.08 26.23
C PRO A 150 1.80 5.31 25.34
N PRO A 151 2.86 6.12 25.48
CA PRO A 151 3.10 7.27 24.60
C PRO A 151 2.94 6.88 23.15
N TYR A 152 2.24 7.69 22.38
CA TYR A 152 1.92 7.47 20.97
C TYR A 152 2.30 8.71 20.16
N ILE A 153 2.35 8.55 18.85
CA ILE A 153 2.57 9.64 17.92
C ILE A 153 1.28 9.87 17.13
N LEU A 154 0.84 11.12 17.05
CA LEU A 154 -0.22 11.52 16.13
C LEU A 154 0.41 11.78 14.77
N TYR A 155 0.01 11.02 13.76
CA TYR A 155 0.53 11.23 12.41
C TYR A 155 0.19 12.63 11.86
N SER A 156 -0.90 13.23 12.32
CA SER A 156 -1.27 14.61 11.97
C SER A 156 -0.29 15.69 12.50
N ASP A 157 0.55 15.34 13.47
CA ASP A 157 1.55 16.24 14.05
C ASP A 157 2.92 16.11 13.36
N LEU A 158 3.04 15.16 12.42
CA LEU A 158 4.26 14.98 11.65
C LEU A 158 4.34 15.98 10.50
N GLU A 159 5.51 16.58 10.36
CA GLU A 159 5.80 17.43 9.21
C GLU A 159 6.03 16.56 7.96
N LEU A 160 5.45 16.96 6.84
CA LEU A 160 5.65 16.30 5.55
C LEU A 160 7.15 16.29 5.22
N ASP A 161 7.68 15.12 4.81
CA ASP A 161 9.10 14.90 4.55
C ASP A 161 10.03 15.18 5.74
N GLY A 162 9.49 15.31 6.94
CA GLY A 162 10.26 15.61 8.14
C GLY A 162 11.36 14.58 8.41
N ASP A 163 12.55 15.08 8.77
CA ASP A 163 13.69 14.27 9.18
C ASP A 163 13.62 14.05 10.70
N TYR A 164 13.39 12.80 11.11
CA TYR A 164 13.23 12.42 12.51
C TYR A 164 14.29 11.41 12.93
N ASP A 165 14.84 11.56 14.12
CA ASP A 165 15.69 10.52 14.73
C ASP A 165 14.82 9.31 15.11
N ILE A 166 14.87 8.28 14.27
CA ILE A 166 14.05 7.07 14.45
C ILE A 166 14.34 6.33 15.78
N ARG A 167 15.55 6.46 16.34
CA ARG A 167 15.90 5.87 17.62
C ARG A 167 15.24 6.63 18.78
N GLN A 168 15.15 7.95 18.67
CA GLN A 168 14.45 8.78 19.67
C GLN A 168 12.94 8.53 19.58
N LEU A 169 12.36 8.47 18.39
CA LEU A 169 10.95 8.11 18.20
C LEU A 169 10.65 6.72 18.76
N GLY A 170 11.48 5.73 18.46
CA GLY A 170 11.31 4.38 18.98
C GLY A 170 11.38 4.30 20.51
N LYS A 171 12.23 5.11 21.15
CA LYS A 171 12.26 5.21 22.63
C LYS A 171 11.03 5.90 23.21
N ALA A 172 10.46 6.85 22.49
CA ALA A 172 9.30 7.61 22.95
C ALA A 172 7.98 6.86 22.77
N CYS A 173 7.77 6.27 21.61
CA CYS A 173 6.48 5.66 21.23
C CYS A 173 6.62 4.32 20.50
N GLY A 174 7.81 3.71 20.48
CA GLY A 174 8.03 2.40 19.86
C GLY A 174 7.44 1.26 20.67
N ARG A 175 6.89 0.30 19.96
CA ARG A 175 6.41 -0.96 20.48
C ARG A 175 7.14 -2.11 19.80
N LEU A 176 7.59 -3.08 20.60
CA LEU A 176 8.21 -4.29 20.13
C LEU A 176 7.31 -5.49 20.47
N THR A 177 6.95 -6.26 19.46
CA THR A 177 6.22 -7.53 19.65
C THR A 177 7.13 -8.69 19.28
N LEU A 178 7.32 -9.63 20.20
CA LEU A 178 8.17 -10.81 20.02
C LEU A 178 7.38 -12.07 20.35
N TYR A 179 7.43 -13.04 19.44
CA TYR A 179 6.98 -14.42 19.68
C TYR A 179 8.22 -15.33 19.74
N VAL A 180 8.66 -15.60 20.96
CA VAL A 180 9.83 -16.44 21.21
C VAL A 180 9.38 -17.90 21.31
N ARG A 181 10.07 -18.79 20.58
CA ARG A 181 9.80 -20.23 20.64
C ARG A 181 10.68 -20.85 21.73
N GLN A 182 10.05 -21.49 22.70
CA GLN A 182 10.70 -22.26 23.76
C GLN A 182 9.96 -23.58 23.99
N ASP A 183 10.68 -24.62 24.39
CA ASP A 183 10.10 -25.93 24.68
C ASP A 183 9.35 -25.93 26.04
N GLU A 184 9.83 -25.13 27.00
CA GLU A 184 9.17 -24.89 28.28
C GLU A 184 9.11 -23.38 28.54
N VAL A 185 8.03 -22.90 29.12
CA VAL A 185 7.83 -21.48 29.46
C VAL A 185 7.73 -21.32 30.96
N SER A 186 8.68 -20.60 31.54
CA SER A 186 8.64 -20.18 32.94
C SER A 186 8.50 -18.65 33.05
N VAL A 187 7.98 -18.20 34.20
CA VAL A 187 7.86 -16.77 34.49
C VAL A 187 9.24 -16.11 34.55
N GLU A 188 10.23 -16.82 35.09
CA GLU A 188 11.62 -16.38 35.23
C GLU A 188 12.27 -16.15 33.88
N GLU A 189 12.10 -17.08 32.94
CA GLU A 189 12.63 -16.94 31.56
C GLU A 189 11.96 -15.81 30.83
N ALA A 190 10.63 -15.68 30.94
CA ALA A 190 9.91 -14.56 30.36
C ALA A 190 10.39 -13.21 30.90
N ALA A 191 10.65 -13.11 32.19
CA ALA A 191 11.19 -11.92 32.83
C ALA A 191 12.60 -11.59 32.33
N GLN A 192 13.46 -12.61 32.12
CA GLN A 192 14.82 -12.41 31.60
C GLN A 192 14.78 -11.90 30.16
N ILE A 193 13.91 -12.45 29.29
CA ILE A 193 13.73 -11.97 27.94
C ILE A 193 13.31 -10.49 27.93
N LEU A 194 12.33 -10.12 28.75
CA LEU A 194 11.87 -8.73 28.89
C LEU A 194 12.97 -7.77 29.37
N LEU A 195 13.85 -8.22 30.25
CA LEU A 195 14.98 -7.41 30.70
C LEU A 195 16.05 -7.21 29.64
N HIS A 196 16.29 -8.20 28.78
CA HIS A 196 17.28 -8.13 27.71
C HIS A 196 16.78 -7.34 26.47
N THR A 197 15.47 -7.19 26.31
CA THR A 197 14.86 -6.46 25.18
C THR A 197 14.51 -5.00 25.54
N ARG A 198 14.87 -4.55 26.71
CA ARG A 198 14.63 -3.21 27.23
C ARG A 198 15.81 -2.29 26.91
#